data_32b30be16d52f71d739b8b98faede5f2
#
_entry.id   32b30be16d52f71d739b8b98faede5f2
#
_cell.length_a   1.000
_cell.length_b   1.000
_cell.length_c   1.000
_cell.angle_alpha   90.00
_cell.angle_beta   90.00
_cell.angle_gamma   90.00
#
_symmetry.space_group_name_H-M   'P 1'
#
loop_
_entity.id
_entity.type
_entity.pdbx_description
1 polymer ?
#
loop_
_entity_poly.entity_id
_entity_poly.type
_entity_poly.pdbx_seq_one_letter_code
_entity_poly.pdbx_strand_id
1 'polypeptide(L)'
;MDFQLQATDNNARAGLLNLAHSQVATPVFMPVGTQGCIKSLDATDVQEILGTKLILANTYHMYLRPGEKVIDELGGLHRFAQFHGSFLTDSGGFQAFSLSNNVKLQEDGIVFKSHIDGSKHLFTPAKVLDIQYSLNSDIMMVLDDLVGLPAPLKRLEESIKRSAKWANLSLEYHKQKNRPNNNLFAIIQGGTHLKMRSLSVGLTHEGFDGYAIGGLAVGESADEMLETIAHTAPLLPKDKPRYLMGVGTPENILDAIGLGVDMFDCVMPTRNARNATLFTHFGKISIKNAPYKLDNTPIDENCTCYTCKRYSKAYLHHLFRAKELTYARLASLHNLHFYLELVKNARNAILEKRFLSFKKEFLEEYHSRSH
;
A
#
# COMPACT_ATOMS: atom_id res chain seq x y z
N MET A 1 10.74 -8.78 -13.44
CA MET A 1 9.29 -9.01 -13.23
C MET A 1 8.60 -9.14 -14.59
N ASP A 2 7.61 -10.02 -14.68
CA ASP A 2 6.72 -10.11 -15.83
C ASP A 2 5.31 -9.73 -15.37
N PHE A 3 4.73 -8.69 -15.99
CA PHE A 3 3.35 -8.29 -15.76
C PHE A 3 2.50 -8.64 -16.97
N GLN A 4 1.59 -9.57 -16.79
CA GLN A 4 0.69 -10.06 -17.84
C GLN A 4 -0.69 -9.46 -17.66
N LEU A 5 -1.07 -8.54 -18.54
CA LEU A 5 -2.44 -8.02 -18.59
C LEU A 5 -3.36 -9.11 -19.18
N GLN A 6 -4.31 -9.60 -18.39
CA GLN A 6 -5.20 -10.70 -18.76
C GLN A 6 -6.54 -10.23 -19.30
N ALA A 7 -7.08 -9.14 -18.74
CA ALA A 7 -8.34 -8.55 -19.21
C ALA A 7 -8.40 -7.06 -18.86
N THR A 8 -9.27 -6.34 -19.58
CA THR A 8 -9.66 -4.97 -19.27
C THR A 8 -11.19 -4.84 -19.36
N ASP A 9 -11.76 -4.01 -18.52
CA ASP A 9 -13.17 -3.60 -18.61
C ASP A 9 -13.22 -2.07 -18.50
N ASN A 10 -13.46 -1.39 -19.63
CA ASN A 10 -13.14 0.03 -19.80
C ASN A 10 -11.66 0.28 -19.44
N ASN A 11 -11.38 1.15 -18.44
CA ASN A 11 -10.02 1.39 -17.94
C ASN A 11 -9.59 0.42 -16.85
N ALA A 12 -10.53 -0.30 -16.19
CA ALA A 12 -10.20 -1.27 -15.17
C ALA A 12 -9.40 -2.45 -15.75
N ARG A 13 -8.40 -2.91 -15.02
CA ARG A 13 -7.40 -3.87 -15.48
C ARG A 13 -7.35 -5.09 -14.56
N ALA A 14 -7.27 -6.27 -15.13
CA ALA A 14 -6.95 -7.51 -14.41
C ALA A 14 -5.68 -8.11 -14.98
N GLY A 15 -4.67 -8.30 -14.16
CA GLY A 15 -3.36 -8.80 -14.57
C GLY A 15 -2.79 -9.84 -13.62
N LEU A 16 -1.54 -10.22 -13.89
CA LEU A 16 -0.77 -11.15 -13.11
C LEU A 16 0.67 -10.65 -13.01
N LEU A 17 1.16 -10.49 -11.78
CA LEU A 17 2.55 -10.18 -11.49
C LEU A 17 3.30 -11.46 -11.19
N ASN A 18 4.32 -11.78 -11.98
CA ASN A 18 5.24 -12.88 -11.71
C ASN A 18 6.48 -12.32 -11.00
N LEU A 19 6.55 -12.52 -9.68
CA LEU A 19 7.64 -12.10 -8.81
C LEU A 19 8.53 -13.30 -8.46
N ALA A 20 9.67 -13.06 -7.84
CA ALA A 20 10.60 -14.13 -7.48
C ALA A 20 10.02 -15.11 -6.44
N HIS A 21 9.21 -14.62 -5.50
CA HIS A 21 8.68 -15.43 -4.40
C HIS A 21 7.19 -15.75 -4.55
N SER A 22 6.45 -15.05 -5.41
CA SER A 22 5.02 -15.33 -5.60
C SER A 22 4.48 -14.88 -6.93
N GLN A 23 3.33 -15.43 -7.31
CA GLN A 23 2.50 -14.94 -8.40
C GLN A 23 1.30 -14.23 -7.80
N VAL A 24 1.12 -12.94 -8.16
CA VAL A 24 0.14 -12.04 -7.56
C VAL A 24 -0.87 -11.59 -8.61
N ALA A 25 -2.14 -11.92 -8.39
CA ALA A 25 -3.24 -11.43 -9.22
C ALA A 25 -3.54 -9.95 -8.90
N THR A 26 -3.74 -9.12 -9.94
CA THR A 26 -4.16 -7.72 -9.80
C THR A 26 -5.59 -7.50 -10.32
N PRO A 27 -6.36 -6.54 -9.77
CA PRO A 27 -5.99 -5.62 -8.71
C PRO A 27 -5.63 -6.31 -7.41
N VAL A 28 -4.67 -5.73 -6.64
CA VAL A 28 -4.22 -6.29 -5.37
C VAL A 28 -4.18 -5.22 -4.27
N PHE A 29 -4.64 -5.57 -3.08
CA PHE A 29 -4.42 -4.81 -1.86
C PHE A 29 -3.26 -5.44 -1.07
N MET A 30 -2.27 -4.63 -0.73
CA MET A 30 -1.09 -5.03 0.03
C MET A 30 -1.25 -4.62 1.50
N PRO A 31 -1.47 -5.55 2.42
CA PRO A 31 -1.42 -5.25 3.85
C PRO A 31 -0.07 -4.67 4.27
N VAL A 32 -0.10 -3.66 5.16
CA VAL A 32 1.12 -2.98 5.60
C VAL A 32 1.74 -3.69 6.79
N GLY A 33 2.89 -4.29 6.56
CA GLY A 33 3.76 -4.91 7.56
C GLY A 33 4.98 -4.05 7.89
N THR A 34 4.77 -2.90 8.53
CA THR A 34 5.75 -1.82 8.78
C THR A 34 7.13 -2.31 9.24
N GLN A 35 7.18 -3.31 10.10
CA GLN A 35 8.42 -3.87 10.67
C GLN A 35 8.61 -5.35 10.28
N GLY A 36 8.29 -5.69 9.03
CA GLY A 36 8.35 -7.06 8.55
C GLY A 36 7.17 -7.93 9.02
N CYS A 37 6.24 -7.35 9.78
CA CYS A 37 5.00 -8.02 10.22
C CYS A 37 3.81 -7.07 10.18
N ILE A 38 2.63 -7.60 9.90
CA ILE A 38 1.37 -6.86 10.03
C ILE A 38 1.03 -6.78 11.51
N LYS A 39 0.70 -5.58 12.00
CA LYS A 39 0.41 -5.39 13.44
C LYS A 39 -0.68 -6.35 13.93
N SER A 40 -0.37 -7.08 15.01
CA SER A 40 -1.19 -8.11 15.65
C SER A 40 -1.40 -9.42 14.89
N LEU A 41 -0.73 -9.62 13.75
CA LEU A 41 -0.81 -10.85 12.94
C LEU A 41 0.58 -11.43 12.74
N ASP A 42 0.68 -12.75 12.78
CA ASP A 42 1.88 -13.47 12.39
C ASP A 42 1.85 -13.92 10.91
N ALA A 43 2.92 -14.58 10.46
CA ALA A 43 3.02 -15.05 9.09
C ALA A 43 1.96 -16.09 8.73
N THR A 44 1.56 -16.96 9.68
CA THR A 44 0.50 -17.96 9.51
C THR A 44 -0.86 -17.30 9.26
N ASP A 45 -1.19 -16.27 10.06
CA ASP A 45 -2.40 -15.47 9.85
C ASP A 45 -2.48 -14.89 8.44
N VAL A 46 -1.33 -14.38 7.96
CA VAL A 46 -1.24 -13.68 6.67
C VAL A 46 -1.30 -14.67 5.49
N GLN A 47 -0.58 -15.78 5.59
CA GLN A 47 -0.44 -16.74 4.50
C GLN A 47 -1.61 -17.73 4.43
N GLU A 48 -1.98 -18.33 5.57
CA GLU A 48 -2.93 -19.45 5.60
C GLU A 48 -4.37 -18.99 5.81
N ILE A 49 -4.57 -17.96 6.67
CA ILE A 49 -5.91 -17.47 6.98
C ILE A 49 -6.38 -16.44 5.98
N LEU A 50 -5.51 -15.46 5.62
CA LEU A 50 -5.86 -14.40 4.68
C LEU A 50 -5.50 -14.76 3.23
N GLY A 51 -4.60 -15.70 2.99
CA GLY A 51 -4.15 -16.09 1.65
C GLY A 51 -3.37 -14.99 0.92
N THR A 52 -2.76 -14.07 1.68
CA THR A 52 -2.03 -12.92 1.13
C THR A 52 -0.69 -13.36 0.55
N LYS A 53 -0.38 -12.90 -0.66
CA LYS A 53 0.86 -13.24 -1.38
C LYS A 53 1.83 -12.06 -1.53
N LEU A 54 1.41 -10.86 -1.21
CA LEU A 54 2.22 -9.64 -1.29
C LEU A 54 1.87 -8.72 -0.14
N ILE A 55 2.88 -8.32 0.65
CA ILE A 55 2.76 -7.37 1.74
C ILE A 55 3.78 -6.24 1.57
N LEU A 56 3.50 -5.08 2.19
CA LEU A 56 4.40 -3.95 2.19
C LEU A 56 5.19 -3.90 3.50
N ALA A 57 6.52 -3.73 3.42
CA ALA A 57 7.38 -3.42 4.56
C ALA A 57 8.04 -2.04 4.39
N ASN A 58 8.30 -1.34 5.52
CA ASN A 58 8.88 0.00 5.45
C ASN A 58 10.40 -0.03 5.60
N THR A 59 11.10 0.41 4.57
CA THR A 59 12.57 0.49 4.51
C THR A 59 13.15 1.28 5.68
N TYR A 60 12.58 2.45 6.00
CA TYR A 60 13.03 3.28 7.12
C TYR A 60 13.04 2.52 8.46
N HIS A 61 11.96 1.82 8.77
CA HIS A 61 11.84 1.08 10.03
C HIS A 61 12.79 -0.13 10.07
N MET A 62 12.88 -0.88 8.99
CA MET A 62 13.74 -2.06 8.90
C MET A 62 15.23 -1.68 8.91
N TYR A 63 15.59 -0.54 8.33
CA TYR A 63 16.94 0.03 8.38
C TYR A 63 17.35 0.44 9.80
N LEU A 64 16.46 1.12 10.53
CA LEU A 64 16.77 1.57 11.89
C LEU A 64 16.73 0.43 12.93
N ARG A 65 15.86 -0.55 12.72
CA ARG A 65 15.69 -1.70 13.64
C ARG A 65 15.03 -2.89 12.92
N PRO A 66 15.67 -4.04 12.85
CA PRO A 66 16.94 -4.44 13.48
C PRO A 66 18.20 -3.93 12.74
N GLY A 67 18.07 -3.33 11.56
CA GLY A 67 19.12 -2.92 10.66
C GLY A 67 19.22 -3.83 9.44
N GLU A 68 19.53 -3.23 8.27
CA GLU A 68 19.59 -3.95 7.00
C GLU A 68 20.60 -5.10 6.99
N LYS A 69 21.72 -4.92 7.69
CA LYS A 69 22.78 -5.94 7.79
C LYS A 69 22.31 -7.19 8.52
N VAL A 70 21.56 -7.03 9.61
CA VAL A 70 21.01 -8.17 10.37
C VAL A 70 20.05 -8.98 9.49
N ILE A 71 19.22 -8.29 8.71
CA ILE A 71 18.25 -8.94 7.83
C ILE A 71 18.97 -9.65 6.68
N ASP A 72 20.00 -9.05 6.10
CA ASP A 72 20.81 -9.63 5.04
C ASP A 72 21.51 -10.92 5.50
N GLU A 73 22.17 -10.89 6.66
CA GLU A 73 22.81 -12.06 7.27
C GLU A 73 21.82 -13.21 7.57
N LEU A 74 20.56 -12.89 7.84
CA LEU A 74 19.47 -13.86 8.08
C LEU A 74 18.74 -14.29 6.80
N GLY A 75 19.20 -13.84 5.61
CA GLY A 75 18.70 -14.27 4.31
C GLY A 75 17.51 -13.49 3.78
N GLY A 76 17.38 -12.22 4.18
CA GLY A 76 16.32 -11.29 3.73
C GLY A 76 15.03 -11.37 4.53
N LEU A 77 14.09 -10.48 4.20
CA LEU A 77 12.80 -10.36 4.92
C LEU A 77 11.98 -11.66 4.91
N HIS A 78 11.96 -12.38 3.80
CA HIS A 78 11.18 -13.62 3.64
C HIS A 78 11.56 -14.64 4.70
N ARG A 79 12.85 -14.92 4.83
CA ARG A 79 13.36 -15.86 5.81
C ARG A 79 13.28 -15.31 7.23
N PHE A 80 13.57 -14.02 7.41
CA PHE A 80 13.51 -13.35 8.71
C PHE A 80 12.09 -13.35 9.28
N ALA A 81 11.07 -13.04 8.47
CA ALA A 81 9.66 -12.98 8.89
C ALA A 81 8.91 -14.32 8.71
N GLN A 82 9.54 -15.36 8.17
CA GLN A 82 8.89 -16.65 7.82
C GLN A 82 7.66 -16.46 6.91
N PHE A 83 7.73 -15.45 6.02
CA PHE A 83 6.68 -15.16 5.05
C PHE A 83 7.14 -15.59 3.66
N HIS A 84 6.44 -16.55 3.06
CA HIS A 84 6.79 -17.16 1.78
C HIS A 84 6.18 -16.44 0.56
N GLY A 85 5.42 -15.37 0.78
CA GLY A 85 4.97 -14.47 -0.27
C GLY A 85 6.02 -13.44 -0.63
N SER A 86 5.65 -12.44 -1.42
CA SER A 86 6.53 -11.36 -1.87
C SER A 86 6.44 -10.13 -0.97
N PHE A 87 7.52 -9.34 -0.95
CA PHE A 87 7.58 -8.05 -0.27
C PHE A 87 7.73 -6.92 -1.28
N LEU A 88 6.87 -5.90 -1.14
CA LEU A 88 7.16 -4.56 -1.63
C LEU A 88 7.78 -3.77 -0.48
N THR A 89 8.89 -3.06 -0.71
CA THR A 89 9.44 -2.11 0.25
C THR A 89 9.33 -0.70 -0.28
N ASP A 90 8.87 0.23 0.56
CA ASP A 90 8.87 1.66 0.23
C ASP A 90 10.30 2.23 0.23
N SER A 91 10.44 3.52 -0.16
CA SER A 91 11.74 4.19 -0.14
C SER A 91 12.23 4.58 1.26
N GLY A 92 11.32 4.63 2.24
CA GLY A 92 11.59 5.19 3.57
C GLY A 92 11.62 6.71 3.62
N GLY A 93 11.50 7.41 2.49
CA GLY A 93 11.52 8.87 2.42
C GLY A 93 10.39 9.53 3.19
N PHE A 94 9.17 9.05 3.04
CA PHE A 94 8.00 9.55 3.77
C PHE A 94 8.16 9.42 5.28
N GLN A 95 8.65 8.28 5.78
CA GLN A 95 8.83 8.04 7.22
C GLN A 95 9.99 8.89 7.77
N ALA A 96 11.07 9.04 7.00
CA ALA A 96 12.15 9.96 7.35
C ALA A 96 11.60 11.39 7.54
N PHE A 97 10.69 11.82 6.66
CA PHE A 97 10.07 13.14 6.73
C PHE A 97 9.05 13.28 7.86
N SER A 98 8.17 12.29 8.04
CA SER A 98 7.04 12.38 8.99
C SER A 98 7.41 12.09 10.44
N LEU A 99 8.47 11.30 10.69
CA LEU A 99 8.87 10.86 12.03
C LEU A 99 10.10 11.58 12.58
N SER A 100 10.82 12.34 11.76
CA SER A 100 12.00 13.07 12.18
C SER A 100 11.71 14.57 12.31
N ASN A 101 12.05 15.14 13.47
CA ASN A 101 11.89 16.58 13.74
C ASN A 101 12.90 17.47 12.97
N ASN A 102 13.92 16.90 12.32
CA ASN A 102 15.00 17.62 11.66
C ASN A 102 15.37 16.93 10.34
N VAL A 103 14.50 17.08 9.35
CA VAL A 103 14.77 16.61 7.98
C VAL A 103 15.37 17.73 7.15
N LYS A 104 16.44 17.45 6.44
CA LYS A 104 17.03 18.35 5.46
C LYS A 104 17.09 17.68 4.10
N LEU A 105 16.36 18.26 3.15
CA LEU A 105 16.50 17.91 1.76
C LEU A 105 17.83 18.45 1.23
N GLN A 106 18.60 17.58 0.59
CA GLN A 106 19.82 17.91 -0.13
C GLN A 106 19.65 17.55 -1.61
N GLU A 107 20.57 17.96 -2.44
CA GLU A 107 20.53 17.60 -3.86
C GLU A 107 20.65 16.09 -4.05
N ASP A 108 21.46 15.44 -3.24
CA ASP A 108 21.82 14.01 -3.34
C ASP A 108 20.95 13.10 -2.47
N GLY A 109 20.01 13.65 -1.67
CA GLY A 109 19.20 12.80 -0.80
C GLY A 109 18.56 13.51 0.38
N ILE A 110 18.18 12.73 1.38
CA ILE A 110 17.46 13.16 2.58
C ILE A 110 18.33 12.90 3.81
N VAL A 111 18.69 13.96 4.53
CA VAL A 111 19.34 13.87 5.84
C VAL A 111 18.27 13.93 6.93
N PHE A 112 18.28 12.96 7.83
CA PHE A 112 17.34 12.90 8.94
C PHE A 112 18.00 12.41 10.23
N LYS A 113 17.32 12.60 11.37
CA LYS A 113 17.69 12.01 12.64
C LYS A 113 16.77 10.85 12.98
N SER A 114 17.34 9.74 13.41
CA SER A 114 16.59 8.58 13.90
C SER A 114 15.68 8.99 15.07
N HIS A 115 14.41 8.59 15.00
CA HIS A 115 13.45 8.78 16.09
C HIS A 115 13.70 7.82 17.27
N ILE A 116 14.60 6.83 17.10
CA ILE A 116 14.92 5.82 18.11
C ILE A 116 16.01 6.32 19.03
N ASP A 117 17.12 6.84 18.47
CA ASP A 117 18.34 7.17 19.20
C ASP A 117 18.94 8.55 18.85
N GLY A 118 18.30 9.28 17.92
CA GLY A 118 18.76 10.61 17.49
C GLY A 118 19.97 10.59 16.55
N SER A 119 20.51 9.45 16.16
CA SER A 119 21.61 9.33 15.21
C SER A 119 21.27 9.95 13.86
N LYS A 120 22.28 10.51 13.19
CA LYS A 120 22.12 11.18 11.89
C LYS A 120 22.34 10.20 10.74
N HIS A 121 21.43 10.20 9.79
CA HIS A 121 21.45 9.33 8.63
C HIS A 121 21.28 10.14 7.33
N LEU A 122 21.80 9.58 6.23
CA LEU A 122 21.61 10.10 4.87
C LEU A 122 21.03 8.98 4.01
N PHE A 123 19.85 9.22 3.44
CA PHE A 123 19.28 8.41 2.38
C PHE A 123 19.57 9.06 1.04
N THR A 124 20.39 8.41 0.22
CA THR A 124 20.58 8.73 -1.20
C THR A 124 19.83 7.70 -2.05
N PRO A 125 19.58 7.95 -3.35
CA PRO A 125 19.00 6.97 -4.25
C PRO A 125 19.71 5.60 -4.19
N ALA A 126 21.04 5.58 -4.27
CA ALA A 126 21.82 4.35 -4.19
C ALA A 126 21.70 3.67 -2.82
N LYS A 127 21.83 4.43 -1.71
CA LYS A 127 21.76 3.86 -0.35
C LYS A 127 20.39 3.23 -0.07
N VAL A 128 19.30 3.85 -0.53
CA VAL A 128 17.95 3.31 -0.36
C VAL A 128 17.77 2.00 -1.12
N LEU A 129 18.35 1.87 -2.31
CA LEU A 129 18.34 0.60 -3.04
C LEU A 129 19.23 -0.46 -2.36
N ASP A 130 20.42 -0.10 -1.87
CA ASP A 130 21.27 -1.04 -1.15
C ASP A 130 20.58 -1.62 0.10
N ILE A 131 19.82 -0.79 0.84
CA ILE A 131 18.99 -1.26 1.96
C ILE A 131 17.96 -2.26 1.45
N GLN A 132 17.20 -1.92 0.40
CA GLN A 132 16.15 -2.77 -0.15
C GLN A 132 16.71 -4.08 -0.75
N TYR A 133 17.92 -4.08 -1.30
CA TYR A 133 18.63 -5.30 -1.70
C TYR A 133 18.96 -6.19 -0.49
N SER A 134 19.43 -5.62 0.60
CA SER A 134 19.68 -6.37 1.85
C SER A 134 18.41 -6.93 2.45
N LEU A 135 17.28 -6.23 2.29
CA LEU A 135 15.95 -6.73 2.63
C LEU A 135 15.46 -7.85 1.70
N ASN A 136 16.10 -8.03 0.55
CA ASN A 136 15.72 -8.95 -0.54
C ASN A 136 14.29 -8.68 -1.07
N SER A 137 13.94 -7.41 -1.27
CA SER A 137 12.60 -7.00 -1.69
C SER A 137 12.28 -7.43 -3.12
N ASP A 138 11.10 -8.00 -3.36
CA ASP A 138 10.64 -8.32 -4.73
C ASP A 138 10.34 -7.07 -5.54
N ILE A 139 9.74 -6.06 -4.89
CA ILE A 139 9.46 -4.75 -5.48
C ILE A 139 10.08 -3.68 -4.59
N MET A 140 10.90 -2.84 -5.18
CA MET A 140 11.61 -1.73 -4.53
C MET A 140 11.08 -0.40 -5.04
N MET A 141 10.90 0.58 -4.16
CA MET A 141 10.50 1.93 -4.54
C MET A 141 11.71 2.85 -4.60
N VAL A 142 11.74 3.75 -5.59
CA VAL A 142 12.74 4.83 -5.65
C VAL A 142 12.55 5.82 -4.51
N LEU A 143 13.64 6.50 -4.10
CA LEU A 143 13.55 7.65 -3.20
C LEU A 143 12.86 8.81 -3.92
N ASP A 144 11.95 9.50 -3.23
CA ASP A 144 11.18 10.61 -3.74
C ASP A 144 11.10 11.77 -2.74
N ASP A 145 10.76 12.94 -3.24
CA ASP A 145 10.53 14.15 -2.44
C ASP A 145 9.02 14.42 -2.35
N LEU A 146 8.38 13.85 -1.35
CA LEU A 146 6.95 14.04 -1.09
C LEU A 146 6.65 15.47 -0.60
N VAL A 147 5.57 16.04 -1.11
CA VAL A 147 5.04 17.34 -0.69
C VAL A 147 3.62 17.19 -0.16
N GLY A 148 3.38 17.61 1.09
CA GLY A 148 2.02 17.69 1.63
C GLY A 148 1.23 18.82 0.97
N LEU A 149 -0.09 18.63 0.86
CA LEU A 149 -1.00 19.60 0.25
C LEU A 149 -1.79 20.38 1.32
N PRO A 150 -2.14 21.67 1.04
CA PRO A 150 -1.80 22.45 -0.16
C PRO A 150 -0.35 22.92 -0.17
N ALA A 151 0.24 23.05 -1.37
CA ALA A 151 1.62 23.51 -1.53
C ALA A 151 1.78 24.54 -2.66
N PRO A 152 2.74 25.48 -2.55
CA PRO A 152 3.04 26.40 -3.64
C PRO A 152 3.53 25.66 -4.90
N LEU A 153 3.12 26.14 -6.07
CA LEU A 153 3.48 25.53 -7.35
C LEU A 153 4.99 25.37 -7.54
N LYS A 154 5.77 26.37 -7.13
CA LYS A 154 7.25 26.30 -7.15
C LYS A 154 7.79 25.11 -6.35
N ARG A 155 7.22 24.84 -5.17
CA ARG A 155 7.65 23.70 -4.32
C ARG A 155 7.28 22.35 -4.98
N LEU A 156 6.13 22.27 -5.63
CA LEU A 156 5.75 21.09 -6.42
C LEU A 156 6.71 20.85 -7.58
N GLU A 157 7.06 21.92 -8.32
CA GLU A 157 8.00 21.80 -9.44
C GLU A 157 9.40 21.37 -8.99
N GLU A 158 9.91 21.92 -7.90
CA GLU A 158 11.19 21.51 -7.29
C GLU A 158 11.17 20.05 -6.87
N SER A 159 10.06 19.60 -6.25
CA SER A 159 9.85 18.20 -5.84
C SER A 159 9.87 17.24 -7.03
N ILE A 160 9.15 17.59 -8.09
CA ILE A 160 9.07 16.77 -9.30
C ILE A 160 10.46 16.61 -9.94
N LYS A 161 11.19 17.70 -10.12
CA LYS A 161 12.54 17.67 -10.70
C LYS A 161 13.50 16.82 -9.86
N ARG A 162 13.42 16.95 -8.53
CA ARG A 162 14.25 16.16 -7.61
C ARG A 162 13.86 14.68 -7.62
N SER A 163 12.57 14.37 -7.51
CA SER A 163 12.09 13.00 -7.54
C SER A 163 12.43 12.30 -8.85
N ALA A 164 12.24 12.95 -10.00
CA ALA A 164 12.62 12.41 -11.30
C ALA A 164 14.14 12.19 -11.42
N LYS A 165 14.96 13.15 -10.95
CA LYS A 165 16.43 12.99 -10.91
C LYS A 165 16.82 11.78 -10.07
N TRP A 166 16.26 11.64 -8.87
CA TRP A 166 16.56 10.52 -7.98
C TRP A 166 16.06 9.17 -8.53
N ALA A 167 14.90 9.16 -9.18
CA ALA A 167 14.38 7.97 -9.83
C ALA A 167 15.31 7.50 -10.96
N ASN A 168 15.74 8.43 -11.83
CA ASN A 168 16.63 8.10 -12.95
C ASN A 168 18.01 7.62 -12.48
N LEU A 169 18.58 8.24 -11.43
CA LEU A 169 19.81 7.76 -10.78
C LEU A 169 19.64 6.36 -10.16
N SER A 170 18.47 6.10 -9.55
CA SER A 170 18.13 4.78 -9.02
C SER A 170 18.07 3.72 -10.13
N LEU A 171 17.46 4.06 -11.27
CA LEU A 171 17.35 3.15 -12.41
C LEU A 171 18.74 2.80 -12.98
N GLU A 172 19.60 3.80 -13.15
CA GLU A 172 20.99 3.58 -13.62
C GLU A 172 21.75 2.68 -12.65
N TYR A 173 21.66 2.96 -11.35
CA TYR A 173 22.29 2.16 -10.30
C TYR A 173 21.75 0.73 -10.28
N HIS A 174 20.44 0.55 -10.39
CA HIS A 174 19.80 -0.77 -10.43
C HIS A 174 20.28 -1.59 -11.64
N LYS A 175 20.37 -1.00 -12.81
CA LYS A 175 20.91 -1.66 -14.02
C LYS A 175 22.35 -2.15 -13.83
N GLN A 176 23.20 -1.35 -13.16
CA GLN A 176 24.57 -1.72 -12.86
C GLN A 176 24.68 -2.90 -11.89
N LYS A 177 23.77 -2.97 -10.90
CA LYS A 177 23.72 -4.06 -9.92
C LYS A 177 23.30 -5.40 -10.49
N ASN A 178 22.58 -5.42 -11.61
CA ASN A 178 22.10 -6.62 -12.31
C ASN A 178 21.43 -7.64 -11.36
N ARG A 179 20.41 -7.20 -10.64
CA ARG A 179 19.62 -7.99 -9.67
C ARG A 179 18.26 -8.37 -10.24
N PRO A 180 18.14 -9.47 -11.00
CA PRO A 180 16.93 -9.78 -11.76
C PRO A 180 15.71 -10.14 -10.91
N ASN A 181 15.91 -10.49 -9.65
CA ASN A 181 14.82 -10.84 -8.71
C ASN A 181 14.23 -9.63 -7.98
N ASN A 182 14.91 -8.49 -8.03
CA ASN A 182 14.48 -7.25 -7.42
C ASN A 182 13.96 -6.32 -8.52
N ASN A 183 12.73 -5.84 -8.40
CA ASN A 183 12.07 -5.02 -9.41
C ASN A 183 11.95 -3.58 -8.93
N LEU A 184 12.24 -2.61 -9.77
CA LEU A 184 12.28 -1.20 -9.39
C LEU A 184 11.09 -0.44 -9.94
N PHE A 185 10.33 0.22 -9.06
CA PHE A 185 9.20 1.08 -9.40
C PHE A 185 9.55 2.55 -9.27
N ALA A 186 9.19 3.33 -10.28
CA ALA A 186 9.23 4.79 -10.22
C ALA A 186 8.05 5.36 -9.41
N ILE A 187 8.21 6.58 -8.88
CA ILE A 187 7.13 7.33 -8.23
C ILE A 187 6.89 8.62 -8.98
N ILE A 188 5.67 8.80 -9.47
CA ILE A 188 5.22 10.02 -10.15
C ILE A 188 4.61 10.97 -9.10
N GLN A 189 5.21 12.13 -8.96
CA GLN A 189 4.79 13.20 -8.06
C GLN A 189 4.01 14.30 -8.81
N GLY A 190 3.54 15.36 -8.11
CA GLY A 190 2.89 16.52 -8.74
C GLY A 190 1.65 17.03 -7.99
N GLY A 191 1.35 16.49 -6.80
CA GLY A 191 0.15 16.82 -6.04
C GLY A 191 -1.12 16.62 -6.86
N THR A 192 -2.09 17.51 -6.75
CA THR A 192 -3.31 17.51 -7.57
C THR A 192 -3.20 18.37 -8.83
N HIS A 193 -2.01 18.83 -9.17
CA HIS A 193 -1.81 19.73 -10.31
C HIS A 193 -1.52 18.94 -11.60
N LEU A 194 -2.48 18.82 -12.51
CA LEU A 194 -2.43 17.94 -13.68
C LEU A 194 -1.22 18.20 -14.60
N LYS A 195 -0.87 19.47 -14.86
CA LYS A 195 0.33 19.80 -15.66
C LYS A 195 1.61 19.32 -14.99
N MET A 196 1.67 19.38 -13.65
CA MET A 196 2.82 18.87 -12.89
C MET A 196 2.90 17.35 -12.95
N ARG A 197 1.79 16.65 -12.96
CA ARG A 197 1.75 15.19 -13.18
C ARG A 197 2.32 14.83 -14.55
N SER A 198 1.88 15.51 -15.62
CA SER A 198 2.43 15.32 -16.96
C SER A 198 3.93 15.62 -17.03
N LEU A 199 4.37 16.70 -16.38
CA LEU A 199 5.80 17.03 -16.29
C LEU A 199 6.60 15.93 -15.58
N SER A 200 6.08 15.42 -14.46
CA SER A 200 6.72 14.35 -13.69
C SER A 200 6.89 13.08 -14.53
N VAL A 201 5.84 12.66 -15.26
CA VAL A 201 5.93 11.52 -16.18
C VAL A 201 6.98 11.77 -17.26
N GLY A 202 6.98 12.95 -17.89
CA GLY A 202 7.93 13.28 -18.96
C GLY A 202 9.40 13.37 -18.53
N LEU A 203 9.65 13.66 -17.25
CA LEU A 203 11.01 13.71 -16.67
C LEU A 203 11.50 12.34 -16.17
N THR A 204 10.62 11.40 -15.96
CA THR A 204 10.94 10.05 -15.48
C THR A 204 11.29 9.15 -16.66
N HIS A 205 12.51 8.57 -16.66
CA HIS A 205 12.95 7.70 -17.74
C HIS A 205 12.07 6.45 -17.88
N GLU A 206 12.03 5.90 -19.07
CA GLU A 206 11.47 4.57 -19.30
C GLU A 206 12.42 3.47 -18.80
N GLY A 207 11.87 2.29 -18.55
CA GLY A 207 12.65 1.11 -18.18
C GLY A 207 12.49 0.67 -16.72
N PHE A 208 11.59 1.31 -15.98
CA PHE A 208 11.15 0.79 -14.69
C PHE A 208 10.24 -0.43 -14.85
N ASP A 209 10.21 -1.29 -13.85
CA ASP A 209 9.33 -2.46 -13.82
C ASP A 209 7.87 -2.13 -13.52
N GLY A 210 7.61 -0.98 -12.90
CA GLY A 210 6.29 -0.45 -12.60
C GLY A 210 6.32 1.03 -12.21
N TYR A 211 5.15 1.63 -12.06
CA TYR A 211 5.00 3.06 -11.79
C TYR A 211 3.99 3.29 -10.68
N ALA A 212 4.38 4.05 -9.67
CA ALA A 212 3.50 4.47 -8.59
C ALA A 212 3.01 5.91 -8.79
N ILE A 213 1.75 6.16 -8.45
CA ILE A 213 1.14 7.48 -8.31
C ILE A 213 1.29 7.86 -6.84
N GLY A 214 2.29 8.70 -6.56
CA GLY A 214 2.59 9.20 -5.21
C GLY A 214 2.02 10.60 -4.97
N GLY A 215 2.17 11.12 -3.75
CA GLY A 215 1.75 12.48 -3.37
C GLY A 215 0.25 12.71 -3.41
N LEU A 216 -0.54 11.68 -3.14
CA LEU A 216 -1.97 11.71 -2.90
C LEU A 216 -2.27 11.13 -1.50
N ALA A 217 -3.49 11.30 -1.00
CA ALA A 217 -3.90 11.03 0.38
C ALA A 217 -3.08 11.82 1.42
N VAL A 218 -2.72 13.06 1.08
CA VAL A 218 -1.87 13.96 1.88
C VAL A 218 -2.54 15.33 2.17
N GLY A 219 -3.87 15.42 2.00
CA GLY A 219 -4.68 16.61 2.34
C GLY A 219 -5.70 17.06 1.30
N GLU A 220 -5.70 16.46 0.11
CA GLU A 220 -6.66 16.74 -0.97
C GLU A 220 -8.02 16.07 -0.71
N SER A 221 -9.05 16.54 -1.41
CA SER A 221 -10.36 15.92 -1.45
C SER A 221 -10.37 14.62 -2.28
N ALA A 222 -11.40 13.78 -2.10
CA ALA A 222 -11.56 12.57 -2.91
C ALA A 222 -11.73 12.88 -4.40
N ASP A 223 -12.45 13.93 -4.73
CA ASP A 223 -12.68 14.34 -6.14
C ASP A 223 -11.37 14.79 -6.80
N GLU A 224 -10.58 15.62 -6.13
CA GLU A 224 -9.24 16.03 -6.63
C GLU A 224 -8.31 14.84 -6.81
N MET A 225 -8.34 13.89 -5.87
CA MET A 225 -7.57 12.64 -5.99
C MET A 225 -7.99 11.85 -7.22
N LEU A 226 -9.29 11.64 -7.44
CA LEU A 226 -9.82 10.87 -8.58
C LEU A 226 -9.54 11.55 -9.92
N GLU A 227 -9.71 12.87 -10.02
CA GLU A 227 -9.32 13.65 -11.21
C GLU A 227 -7.83 13.50 -11.52
N THR A 228 -6.99 13.54 -10.48
CA THR A 228 -5.54 13.38 -10.62
C THR A 228 -5.18 11.97 -11.11
N ILE A 229 -5.82 10.92 -10.59
CA ILE A 229 -5.61 9.54 -11.03
C ILE A 229 -6.07 9.36 -12.47
N ALA A 230 -7.27 9.87 -12.81
CA ALA A 230 -7.83 9.81 -14.16
C ALA A 230 -6.92 10.47 -15.21
N HIS A 231 -6.24 11.57 -14.83
CA HIS A 231 -5.26 12.22 -15.68
C HIS A 231 -3.93 11.45 -15.75
N THR A 232 -3.44 10.94 -14.62
CA THR A 232 -2.07 10.40 -14.53
C THR A 232 -1.98 8.96 -15.06
N ALA A 233 -2.94 8.09 -14.72
CA ALA A 233 -2.89 6.67 -15.05
C ALA A 233 -2.76 6.39 -16.57
N PRO A 234 -3.47 7.10 -17.47
CA PRO A 234 -3.31 6.89 -18.92
C PRO A 234 -1.94 7.30 -19.47
N LEU A 235 -1.20 8.18 -18.77
CA LEU A 235 0.15 8.60 -19.19
C LEU A 235 1.21 7.55 -18.88
N LEU A 236 0.92 6.58 -18.02
CA LEU A 236 1.85 5.51 -17.62
C LEU A 236 1.83 4.36 -18.65
N PRO A 237 2.95 3.63 -18.82
CA PRO A 237 3.02 2.50 -19.73
C PRO A 237 1.90 1.48 -19.49
N LYS A 238 1.33 0.98 -20.60
CA LYS A 238 0.18 0.05 -20.54
C LYS A 238 0.59 -1.36 -20.12
N ASP A 239 1.82 -1.75 -20.43
CA ASP A 239 2.41 -3.05 -20.13
C ASP A 239 3.06 -3.13 -18.75
N LYS A 240 2.94 -2.08 -17.94
CA LYS A 240 3.48 -2.02 -16.59
C LYS A 240 2.39 -1.89 -15.53
N PRO A 241 2.59 -2.44 -14.31
CA PRO A 241 1.66 -2.27 -13.20
C PRO A 241 1.67 -0.83 -12.68
N ARG A 242 0.50 -0.37 -12.23
CA ARG A 242 0.26 0.96 -11.69
C ARG A 242 -0.13 0.85 -10.23
N TYR A 243 0.62 1.50 -9.37
CA TYR A 243 0.46 1.44 -7.93
C TYR A 243 0.01 2.79 -7.37
N LEU A 244 -1.12 2.84 -6.67
CA LEU A 244 -1.58 4.02 -5.93
C LEU A 244 -1.21 3.89 -4.47
N MET A 245 -0.32 4.76 -4.01
CA MET A 245 0.29 4.67 -2.69
C MET A 245 -0.62 5.23 -1.58
N GLY A 246 -0.79 4.47 -0.49
CA GLY A 246 -1.42 4.93 0.75
C GLY A 246 -2.95 5.11 0.72
N VAL A 247 -3.61 4.70 -0.35
CA VAL A 247 -5.07 4.84 -0.55
C VAL A 247 -5.76 3.49 -0.32
N GLY A 248 -6.84 3.37 0.35
CA GLY A 248 -7.61 4.22 1.23
C GLY A 248 -8.94 3.55 1.57
N THR A 249 -10.05 4.24 1.37
CA THR A 249 -11.38 3.68 1.64
C THR A 249 -11.80 2.66 0.58
N PRO A 250 -12.76 1.75 0.88
CA PRO A 250 -13.29 0.82 -0.11
C PRO A 250 -13.77 1.52 -1.40
N GLU A 251 -14.45 2.65 -1.25
CA GLU A 251 -14.93 3.47 -2.35
C GLU A 251 -13.78 3.96 -3.24
N ASN A 252 -12.75 4.57 -2.63
CA ASN A 252 -11.60 5.10 -3.35
C ASN A 252 -10.81 4.00 -4.09
N ILE A 253 -10.73 2.81 -3.51
CA ILE A 253 -10.10 1.65 -4.15
C ILE A 253 -10.86 1.24 -5.40
N LEU A 254 -12.20 1.10 -5.31
CA LEU A 254 -13.02 0.75 -6.47
C LEU A 254 -13.00 1.84 -7.55
N ASP A 255 -13.02 3.12 -7.15
CA ASP A 255 -12.88 4.24 -8.07
C ASP A 255 -11.55 4.17 -8.82
N ALA A 256 -10.44 4.00 -8.10
CA ALA A 256 -9.11 3.94 -8.68
C ALA A 256 -8.90 2.69 -9.56
N ILE A 257 -9.47 1.53 -9.20
CA ILE A 257 -9.50 0.34 -10.08
C ILE A 257 -10.18 0.70 -11.41
N GLY A 258 -11.34 1.38 -11.35
CA GLY A 258 -12.06 1.85 -12.53
C GLY A 258 -11.25 2.80 -13.42
N LEU A 259 -10.25 3.50 -12.85
CA LEU A 259 -9.33 4.40 -13.54
C LEU A 259 -8.03 3.72 -14.00
N GLY A 260 -7.88 2.41 -13.79
CA GLY A 260 -6.77 1.61 -14.30
C GLY A 260 -5.60 1.45 -13.35
N VAL A 261 -5.82 1.54 -12.03
CA VAL A 261 -4.84 1.22 -11.00
C VAL A 261 -4.87 -0.28 -10.66
N ASP A 262 -3.70 -0.87 -10.46
CA ASP A 262 -3.52 -2.31 -10.26
C ASP A 262 -3.17 -2.68 -8.82
N MET A 263 -2.51 -1.79 -8.06
CA MET A 263 -1.93 -2.10 -6.75
C MET A 263 -2.27 -1.00 -5.74
N PHE A 264 -2.53 -1.41 -4.51
CA PHE A 264 -2.94 -0.55 -3.40
C PHE A 264 -2.28 -0.99 -2.10
N ASP A 265 -1.97 -0.03 -1.23
CA ASP A 265 -1.69 -0.25 0.19
C ASP A 265 -2.42 0.78 1.03
N CYS A 266 -2.75 0.41 2.25
CA CYS A 266 -3.18 1.38 3.26
C CYS A 266 -3.10 0.76 4.66
N VAL A 267 -2.76 1.57 5.65
CA VAL A 267 -2.78 1.16 7.06
C VAL A 267 -4.21 1.14 7.65
N MET A 268 -5.18 1.68 6.92
CA MET A 268 -6.56 1.87 7.40
C MET A 268 -7.20 0.58 7.91
N PRO A 269 -7.16 -0.58 7.24
CA PRO A 269 -7.82 -1.79 7.73
C PRO A 269 -7.36 -2.17 9.15
N THR A 270 -6.06 -2.25 9.35
CA THR A 270 -5.50 -2.66 10.66
C THR A 270 -5.51 -1.53 11.69
N ARG A 271 -5.35 -0.27 11.27
CA ARG A 271 -5.47 0.89 12.17
C ARG A 271 -6.90 1.01 12.70
N ASN A 272 -7.90 0.95 11.82
CA ASN A 272 -9.31 1.02 12.19
C ASN A 272 -9.72 -0.16 13.07
N ALA A 273 -9.28 -1.38 12.75
CA ALA A 273 -9.52 -2.56 13.58
C ALA A 273 -9.09 -2.32 15.03
N ARG A 274 -7.86 -1.89 15.25
CA ARG A 274 -7.34 -1.60 16.60
C ARG A 274 -8.06 -0.46 17.32
N ASN A 275 -8.72 0.43 16.56
CA ASN A 275 -9.50 1.56 17.06
C ASN A 275 -11.02 1.30 17.08
N ALA A 276 -11.42 0.03 17.11
CA ALA A 276 -12.82 -0.42 17.22
C ALA A 276 -13.68 -0.22 15.96
N THR A 277 -13.13 0.20 14.83
CA THR A 277 -13.88 0.36 13.58
C THR A 277 -13.70 -0.87 12.70
N LEU A 278 -14.81 -1.52 12.35
CA LEU A 278 -14.87 -2.72 11.53
C LEU A 278 -15.66 -2.44 10.24
N PHE A 279 -15.16 -2.96 9.12
CA PHE A 279 -15.80 -2.82 7.82
C PHE A 279 -16.78 -3.97 7.59
N THR A 280 -17.98 -3.68 7.10
CA THR A 280 -18.99 -4.68 6.74
C THR A 280 -19.51 -4.39 5.34
N HIS A 281 -20.23 -5.32 4.74
CA HIS A 281 -20.92 -5.10 3.46
C HIS A 281 -21.94 -3.94 3.53
N PHE A 282 -22.37 -3.57 4.71
CA PHE A 282 -23.36 -2.51 4.96
C PHE A 282 -22.73 -1.25 5.59
N GLY A 283 -21.45 -0.99 5.36
CA GLY A 283 -20.73 0.16 5.90
C GLY A 283 -19.86 -0.17 7.12
N LYS A 284 -19.51 0.85 7.90
CA LYS A 284 -18.62 0.74 9.06
C LYS A 284 -19.42 0.62 10.34
N ILE A 285 -18.97 -0.25 11.23
CA ILE A 285 -19.50 -0.32 12.60
C ILE A 285 -18.42 0.01 13.62
N SER A 286 -18.82 0.57 14.76
CA SER A 286 -17.92 0.80 15.89
C SER A 286 -18.23 -0.18 17.01
N ILE A 287 -17.42 -1.25 17.14
CA ILE A 287 -17.68 -2.37 18.06
C ILE A 287 -17.71 -1.95 19.53
N LYS A 288 -17.18 -0.78 19.88
CA LYS A 288 -17.24 -0.21 21.26
C LYS A 288 -18.63 0.26 21.68
N ASN A 289 -19.59 0.39 20.75
CA ASN A 289 -20.92 0.91 21.01
C ASN A 289 -21.77 -0.05 21.86
N ALA A 290 -22.60 0.49 22.75
CA ALA A 290 -23.37 -0.26 23.72
C ALA A 290 -24.30 -1.36 23.15
N PRO A 291 -24.98 -1.17 22.01
CA PRO A 291 -25.83 -2.22 21.43
C PRO A 291 -25.11 -3.56 21.20
N TYR A 292 -23.82 -3.54 20.90
CA TYR A 292 -23.06 -4.76 20.63
C TYR A 292 -22.74 -5.61 21.87
N LYS A 293 -22.96 -5.09 23.07
CA LYS A 293 -22.74 -5.83 24.34
C LYS A 293 -23.52 -7.13 24.41
N LEU A 294 -24.72 -7.16 23.85
CA LEU A 294 -25.62 -8.33 23.86
C LEU A 294 -25.85 -8.92 22.47
N ASP A 295 -25.15 -8.42 21.45
CA ASP A 295 -25.33 -8.89 20.07
C ASP A 295 -24.51 -10.18 19.83
N ASN A 296 -25.21 -11.31 19.78
CA ASN A 296 -24.61 -12.63 19.58
C ASN A 296 -24.45 -13.00 18.10
N THR A 297 -24.65 -12.05 17.16
CA THR A 297 -24.40 -12.28 15.73
C THR A 297 -22.94 -11.95 15.36
N PRO A 298 -22.41 -12.45 14.22
CA PRO A 298 -21.08 -12.10 13.74
C PRO A 298 -20.98 -10.62 13.38
N ILE A 299 -19.75 -10.11 13.14
CA ILE A 299 -19.53 -8.73 12.68
C ILE A 299 -20.39 -8.44 11.44
N ASP A 300 -20.41 -9.39 10.53
CA ASP A 300 -21.11 -9.32 9.25
C ASP A 300 -21.55 -10.75 8.88
N GLU A 301 -22.84 -10.95 8.65
CA GLU A 301 -23.43 -12.25 8.34
C GLU A 301 -23.03 -12.76 6.95
N ASN A 302 -22.71 -11.86 6.02
CA ASN A 302 -22.25 -12.21 4.68
C ASN A 302 -20.73 -12.51 4.62
N CYS A 303 -19.99 -12.18 5.70
CA CYS A 303 -18.54 -12.34 5.73
C CYS A 303 -18.11 -13.75 6.10
N THR A 304 -17.23 -14.31 5.28
CA THR A 304 -16.70 -15.67 5.46
C THR A 304 -15.38 -15.75 6.21
N CYS A 305 -14.90 -14.64 6.78
CA CYS A 305 -13.59 -14.58 7.45
C CYS A 305 -13.50 -15.46 8.70
N TYR A 306 -12.26 -15.71 9.13
CA TYR A 306 -11.96 -16.47 10.35
C TYR A 306 -12.74 -15.96 11.57
N THR A 307 -12.84 -14.65 11.74
CA THR A 307 -13.47 -14.01 12.90
C THR A 307 -14.98 -14.17 12.86
N CYS A 308 -15.65 -13.86 11.74
CA CYS A 308 -17.10 -13.94 11.62
C CYS A 308 -17.63 -15.35 11.75
N LYS A 309 -16.86 -16.38 11.31
CA LYS A 309 -17.25 -17.79 11.46
C LYS A 309 -17.23 -18.31 12.89
N ARG A 310 -16.58 -17.59 13.83
CA ARG A 310 -16.29 -18.11 15.18
C ARG A 310 -16.76 -17.24 16.32
N TYR A 311 -16.83 -15.92 16.12
CA TYR A 311 -16.99 -14.97 17.21
C TYR A 311 -18.13 -13.99 16.96
N SER A 312 -18.88 -13.68 18.02
CA SER A 312 -19.95 -12.70 18.00
C SER A 312 -19.45 -11.28 18.25
N LYS A 313 -20.25 -10.29 17.87
CA LYS A 313 -20.00 -8.88 18.23
C LYS A 313 -19.93 -8.68 19.74
N ALA A 314 -20.75 -9.39 20.52
CA ALA A 314 -20.71 -9.32 21.98
C ALA A 314 -19.35 -9.73 22.55
N TYR A 315 -18.78 -10.81 22.04
CA TYR A 315 -17.46 -11.27 22.47
C TYR A 315 -16.36 -10.27 22.07
N LEU A 316 -16.39 -9.78 20.84
CA LEU A 316 -15.43 -8.77 20.36
C LEU A 316 -15.57 -7.44 21.10
N HIS A 317 -16.79 -7.00 21.41
CA HIS A 317 -17.05 -5.84 22.26
C HIS A 317 -16.40 -6.03 23.64
N HIS A 318 -16.59 -7.20 24.27
CA HIS A 318 -15.96 -7.54 25.55
C HIS A 318 -14.44 -7.47 25.45
N LEU A 319 -13.82 -8.14 24.50
CA LEU A 319 -12.36 -8.15 24.31
C LEU A 319 -11.80 -6.74 24.10
N PHE A 320 -12.50 -5.91 23.30
CA PHE A 320 -12.08 -4.51 23.10
C PHE A 320 -12.13 -3.71 24.39
N ARG A 321 -13.22 -3.84 25.17
CA ARG A 321 -13.40 -3.15 26.45
C ARG A 321 -12.40 -3.61 27.52
N ALA A 322 -12.08 -4.89 27.52
CA ALA A 322 -11.08 -5.49 28.39
C ALA A 322 -9.62 -5.19 27.95
N LYS A 323 -9.42 -4.57 26.78
CA LYS A 323 -8.11 -4.30 26.16
C LYS A 323 -7.28 -5.58 25.90
N GLU A 324 -7.95 -6.69 25.60
CA GLU A 324 -7.31 -7.94 25.28
C GLU A 324 -6.62 -7.87 23.91
N LEU A 325 -5.37 -8.35 23.81
CA LEU A 325 -4.60 -8.34 22.56
C LEU A 325 -5.26 -9.18 21.46
N THR A 326 -5.97 -10.25 21.83
CA THR A 326 -6.74 -11.10 20.94
C THR A 326 -7.77 -10.31 20.12
N TYR A 327 -8.35 -9.24 20.68
CA TYR A 327 -9.22 -8.35 19.95
C TYR A 327 -8.52 -7.79 18.69
N ALA A 328 -7.32 -7.26 18.87
CA ALA A 328 -6.59 -6.62 17.77
C ALA A 328 -6.31 -7.61 16.61
N ARG A 329 -5.99 -8.87 16.95
CA ARG A 329 -5.81 -9.94 15.96
C ARG A 329 -7.11 -10.25 15.22
N LEU A 330 -8.19 -10.54 15.93
CA LEU A 330 -9.47 -10.91 15.34
C LEU A 330 -10.07 -9.80 14.47
N ALA A 331 -10.01 -8.56 14.95
CA ALA A 331 -10.49 -7.38 14.23
C ALA A 331 -9.64 -7.10 12.96
N SER A 332 -8.30 -7.26 13.04
CA SER A 332 -7.41 -7.07 11.89
C SER A 332 -7.61 -8.15 10.83
N LEU A 333 -7.80 -9.41 11.24
CA LEU A 333 -8.15 -10.50 10.32
C LEU A 333 -9.44 -10.21 9.56
N HIS A 334 -10.48 -9.73 10.26
CA HIS A 334 -11.74 -9.38 9.62
C HIS A 334 -11.59 -8.22 8.63
N ASN A 335 -11.01 -7.09 9.05
CA ASN A 335 -10.87 -5.93 8.18
C ASN A 335 -9.97 -6.20 6.96
N LEU A 336 -8.89 -6.94 7.13
CA LEU A 336 -8.04 -7.31 6.00
C LEU A 336 -8.75 -8.27 5.05
N HIS A 337 -9.48 -9.26 5.58
CA HIS A 337 -10.28 -10.15 4.74
C HIS A 337 -11.27 -9.36 3.88
N PHE A 338 -11.97 -8.38 4.47
CA PHE A 338 -12.89 -7.50 3.74
C PHE A 338 -12.20 -6.79 2.56
N TYR A 339 -11.03 -6.20 2.77
CA TYR A 339 -10.29 -5.50 1.71
C TYR A 339 -9.75 -6.44 0.63
N LEU A 340 -9.24 -7.60 1.03
CA LEU A 340 -8.74 -8.61 0.10
C LEU A 340 -9.87 -9.21 -0.75
N GLU A 341 -11.03 -9.45 -0.15
CA GLU A 341 -12.21 -9.93 -0.84
C GLU A 341 -12.78 -8.88 -1.80
N LEU A 342 -12.80 -7.60 -1.39
CA LEU A 342 -13.22 -6.49 -2.24
C LEU A 342 -12.41 -6.45 -3.56
N VAL A 343 -11.07 -6.46 -3.48
CA VAL A 343 -10.24 -6.40 -4.69
C VAL A 343 -10.30 -7.68 -5.50
N LYS A 344 -10.47 -8.84 -4.87
CA LYS A 344 -10.70 -10.12 -5.54
C LYS A 344 -12.01 -10.13 -6.32
N ASN A 345 -13.09 -9.62 -5.74
CA ASN A 345 -14.39 -9.52 -6.39
C ASN A 345 -14.37 -8.49 -7.53
N ALA A 346 -13.68 -7.35 -7.34
CA ALA A 346 -13.43 -6.38 -8.40
C ALA A 346 -12.69 -7.02 -9.58
N ARG A 347 -11.64 -7.81 -9.33
CA ARG A 347 -10.93 -8.58 -10.36
C ARG A 347 -11.85 -9.51 -11.13
N ASN A 348 -12.65 -10.32 -10.43
CA ASN A 348 -13.59 -11.25 -11.06
C ASN A 348 -14.57 -10.50 -11.96
N ALA A 349 -15.10 -9.38 -11.48
CA ALA A 349 -16.00 -8.53 -12.26
C ALA A 349 -15.32 -7.96 -13.52
N ILE A 350 -14.02 -7.60 -13.47
CA ILE A 350 -13.26 -7.18 -14.66
C ILE A 350 -13.13 -8.32 -15.67
N LEU A 351 -12.79 -9.53 -15.20
CA LEU A 351 -12.68 -10.72 -16.06
C LEU A 351 -14.01 -11.06 -16.75
N GLU A 352 -15.13 -10.83 -16.06
CA GLU A 352 -16.50 -11.05 -16.54
C GLU A 352 -17.08 -9.84 -17.32
N LYS A 353 -16.31 -8.74 -17.51
CA LYS A 353 -16.75 -7.51 -18.18
C LYS A 353 -17.98 -6.82 -17.54
N ARG A 354 -18.08 -6.88 -16.22
CA ARG A 354 -19.17 -6.29 -15.44
C ARG A 354 -18.71 -5.42 -14.27
N PHE A 355 -17.50 -4.87 -14.35
CA PHE A 355 -16.93 -4.10 -13.25
C PHE A 355 -17.79 -2.92 -12.81
N LEU A 356 -18.38 -2.18 -13.76
CA LEU A 356 -19.21 -1.00 -13.43
C LEU A 356 -20.49 -1.38 -12.68
N SER A 357 -21.16 -2.49 -13.06
CA SER A 357 -22.33 -2.97 -12.33
C SER A 357 -21.95 -3.49 -10.94
N PHE A 358 -20.87 -4.26 -10.83
CA PHE A 358 -20.34 -4.70 -9.55
C PHE A 358 -20.03 -3.52 -8.61
N LYS A 359 -19.33 -2.50 -9.10
CA LYS A 359 -19.02 -1.31 -8.31
C LYS A 359 -20.27 -0.62 -7.81
N LYS A 360 -21.27 -0.43 -8.68
CA LYS A 360 -22.55 0.19 -8.32
C LYS A 360 -23.27 -0.60 -7.24
N GLU A 361 -23.45 -1.92 -7.44
CA GLU A 361 -24.11 -2.83 -6.51
C GLU A 361 -23.41 -2.80 -5.13
N PHE A 362 -22.08 -2.90 -5.13
CA PHE A 362 -21.30 -2.82 -3.89
C PHE A 362 -21.50 -1.49 -3.14
N LEU A 363 -21.45 -0.35 -3.83
CA LEU A 363 -21.60 0.96 -3.20
C LEU A 363 -23.03 1.18 -2.68
N GLU A 364 -24.06 0.73 -3.38
CA GLU A 364 -25.44 0.77 -2.93
C GLU A 364 -25.62 -0.06 -1.64
N GLU A 365 -25.07 -1.27 -1.58
CA GLU A 365 -25.12 -2.10 -0.39
C GLU A 365 -24.29 -1.49 0.76
N TYR A 366 -23.07 -1.05 0.48
CA TYR A 366 -22.15 -0.49 1.48
C TYR A 366 -22.69 0.76 2.16
N HIS A 367 -23.48 1.57 1.46
CA HIS A 367 -24.11 2.78 2.00
C HIS A 367 -25.51 2.54 2.55
N SER A 368 -26.08 1.34 2.45
CA SER A 368 -27.48 1.05 2.81
C SER A 368 -27.83 1.31 4.28
N ARG A 369 -26.85 1.25 5.20
CA ARG A 369 -27.04 1.50 6.64
C ARG A 369 -26.37 2.80 7.12
N SER A 370 -25.97 3.68 6.21
CA SER A 370 -25.33 4.97 6.58
C SER A 370 -26.36 6.04 6.99
N HIS A 371 -27.44 5.65 7.64
CA HIS A 371 -28.46 6.56 8.20
C HIS A 371 -28.67 6.34 9.68
#